data_9b9de22d9311dccfe740a83d473e296b
#
_entry.id   9b9de22d9311dccfe740a83d473e296b
#
_cell.length_a   1.000
_cell.length_b   1.000
_cell.length_c   1.000
_cell.angle_alpha   90.00
_cell.angle_beta   90.00
_cell.angle_gamma   90.00
#
_symmetry.space_group_name_H-M   'P 1'
#
loop_
_entity.id
_entity.type
_entity.pdbx_description
1 polymer ?
#
loop_
_entity_poly.entity_id
_entity_poly.type
_entity_poly.pdbx_seq_one_letter_code
_entity_poly.pdbx_strand_id
1 'polypeptide(L)'
;MSKNVLVIGTGTIGEPLIGLLADHKDSLGLDNVIFFKRTPLSDERGKVESLIRKGAKIVSTADALSEFHQLGFDEASDVEQAYADSDVIIDCTPSGNDNWDNVYSSLDKNKRFMAQGSEHGFGSFFAWGINNEILKEDSNKFLIASCNTHNIASIVKSFAIDEERELIEGKFVCLRRANDVSQNDSFTPSPTITVSYTHLRAHETFFD
;
A
#
# COMPACT_ATOMS: atom_id res chain seq x y z
N MET A 1 -13.90 20.39 -4.08
CA MET A 1 -13.56 19.55 -2.92
C MET A 1 -12.10 19.23 -3.03
N SER A 2 -11.35 19.41 -1.94
CA SER A 2 -9.93 19.07 -1.86
C SER A 2 -9.77 17.55 -2.00
N LYS A 3 -8.77 17.10 -2.78
CA LYS A 3 -8.47 15.67 -2.97
C LYS A 3 -7.17 15.33 -2.27
N ASN A 4 -7.28 14.77 -1.07
CA ASN A 4 -6.15 14.46 -0.21
C ASN A 4 -5.93 12.96 -0.11
N VAL A 5 -4.68 12.55 -0.19
CA VAL A 5 -4.25 11.15 0.03
C VAL A 5 -3.37 11.08 1.26
N LEU A 6 -3.71 10.19 2.18
CA LEU A 6 -2.91 9.85 3.35
C LEU A 6 -2.29 8.45 3.17
N VAL A 7 -0.97 8.36 3.26
CA VAL A 7 -0.24 7.09 3.22
C VAL A 7 0.26 6.75 4.61
N ILE A 8 -0.10 5.59 5.12
CA ILE A 8 0.31 5.07 6.42
C ILE A 8 1.50 4.13 6.24
N GLY A 9 2.61 4.47 6.89
CA GLY A 9 3.85 3.69 6.82
C GLY A 9 4.83 4.19 5.76
N THR A 10 6.11 4.24 6.14
CA THR A 10 7.25 4.70 5.33
C THR A 10 8.28 3.58 5.09
N GLY A 11 7.81 2.34 5.04
CA GLY A 11 8.63 1.17 4.75
C GLY A 11 8.95 1.02 3.26
N THR A 12 9.40 -0.18 2.88
CA THR A 12 9.84 -0.52 1.51
C THR A 12 8.83 -0.19 0.41
N ILE A 13 7.54 -0.19 0.74
CA ILE A 13 6.46 0.12 -0.21
C ILE A 13 5.95 1.55 -0.03
N GLY A 14 5.75 1.98 1.21
CA GLY A 14 5.17 3.30 1.49
C GLY A 14 6.06 4.44 1.04
N GLU A 15 7.36 4.39 1.31
CA GLU A 15 8.29 5.45 0.90
C GLU A 15 8.28 5.72 -0.62
N PRO A 16 8.50 4.73 -1.51
CA PRO A 16 8.45 4.98 -2.94
C PRO A 16 7.06 5.40 -3.43
N LEU A 17 5.99 4.86 -2.83
CA LEU A 17 4.63 5.26 -3.17
C LEU A 17 4.38 6.74 -2.84
N ILE A 18 4.76 7.21 -1.65
CA ILE A 18 4.64 8.62 -1.26
C ILE A 18 5.41 9.51 -2.24
N GLY A 19 6.65 9.10 -2.59
CA GLY A 19 7.46 9.82 -3.56
C GLY A 19 6.80 9.92 -4.93
N LEU A 20 6.25 8.83 -5.45
CA LEU A 20 5.53 8.80 -6.73
C LEU A 20 4.26 9.64 -6.70
N LEU A 21 3.47 9.55 -5.64
CA LEU A 21 2.26 10.37 -5.48
C LEU A 21 2.60 11.87 -5.44
N ALA A 22 3.67 12.25 -4.76
CA ALA A 22 4.12 13.63 -4.68
C ALA A 22 4.64 14.14 -6.03
N ASP A 23 5.47 13.36 -6.75
CA ASP A 23 6.00 13.71 -8.06
C ASP A 23 4.89 13.83 -9.14
N HIS A 24 3.81 13.08 -8.99
CA HIS A 24 2.69 13.06 -9.93
C HIS A 24 1.41 13.74 -9.41
N LYS A 25 1.50 14.48 -8.32
CA LYS A 25 0.37 15.08 -7.61
C LYS A 25 -0.58 15.84 -8.56
N ASP A 26 -0.04 16.70 -9.39
CA ASP A 26 -0.85 17.54 -10.30
C ASP A 26 -1.52 16.70 -11.39
N SER A 27 -0.83 15.73 -11.97
CA SER A 27 -1.41 14.84 -13.00
C SER A 27 -2.48 13.91 -12.47
N LEU A 28 -2.42 13.57 -11.17
CA LEU A 28 -3.43 12.80 -10.47
C LEU A 28 -4.58 13.67 -9.95
N GLY A 29 -4.46 14.99 -10.05
CA GLY A 29 -5.43 15.95 -9.55
C GLY A 29 -5.56 15.91 -8.02
N LEU A 30 -4.46 15.66 -7.32
CA LEU A 30 -4.39 15.67 -5.87
C LEU A 30 -4.01 17.04 -5.37
N ASP A 31 -4.64 17.48 -4.27
CA ASP A 31 -4.28 18.73 -3.61
C ASP A 31 -3.15 18.51 -2.59
N ASN A 32 -3.22 17.41 -1.85
CA ASN A 32 -2.20 17.07 -0.87
C ASN A 32 -1.87 15.57 -0.89
N VAL A 33 -0.57 15.29 -0.75
CA VAL A 33 -0.04 13.97 -0.41
C VAL A 33 0.50 14.06 1.01
N ILE A 34 -0.07 13.27 1.90
CA ILE A 34 0.21 13.28 3.32
C ILE A 34 0.76 11.91 3.70
N PHE A 35 1.74 11.83 4.57
CA PHE A 35 2.24 10.55 5.03
C PHE A 35 2.40 10.51 6.56
N PHE A 36 2.00 9.39 7.13
CA PHE A 36 2.13 9.13 8.55
C PHE A 36 3.43 8.39 8.85
N LYS A 37 4.18 8.94 9.80
CA LYS A 37 5.35 8.30 10.38
C LYS A 37 5.24 8.30 11.90
N ARG A 38 5.21 7.09 12.49
CA ARG A 38 5.04 6.92 13.93
C ARG A 38 6.30 7.27 14.72
N THR A 39 7.46 6.79 14.26
CA THR A 39 8.69 6.83 15.05
C THR A 39 9.67 7.85 14.48
N PRO A 40 10.09 8.84 15.27
CA PRO A 40 11.11 9.81 14.89
C PRO A 40 12.50 9.16 15.03
N LEU A 41 13.05 8.67 13.91
CA LEU A 41 14.38 8.04 13.87
C LEU A 41 15.37 8.98 13.15
N SER A 42 16.48 9.29 13.81
CA SER A 42 17.51 10.16 13.27
C SER A 42 18.20 9.61 12.02
N ASP A 43 18.35 8.30 11.91
CA ASP A 43 18.92 7.59 10.75
C ASP A 43 17.97 7.57 9.53
N GLU A 44 16.67 7.79 9.73
CA GLU A 44 15.70 7.94 8.65
C GLU A 44 15.43 9.41 8.27
N ARG A 45 16.11 10.37 8.89
CA ARG A 45 15.90 11.80 8.62
C ARG A 45 16.02 12.16 7.14
N GLY A 46 17.06 11.68 6.46
CA GLY A 46 17.26 11.95 5.03
C GLY A 46 16.13 11.43 4.13
N LYS A 47 15.52 10.29 4.51
CA LYS A 47 14.34 9.74 3.85
C LYS A 47 13.16 10.69 3.98
N VAL A 48 12.84 11.12 5.19
CA VAL A 48 11.72 12.04 5.48
C VAL A 48 11.92 13.38 4.78
N GLU A 49 13.12 13.97 4.87
CA GLU A 49 13.47 15.21 4.16
C GLU A 49 13.29 15.10 2.65
N SER A 50 13.63 13.93 2.07
CA SER A 50 13.45 13.69 0.64
C SER A 50 11.97 13.72 0.24
N LEU A 51 11.09 13.11 1.03
CA LEU A 51 9.65 13.12 0.78
C LEU A 51 9.04 14.52 0.92
N ILE A 52 9.46 15.28 1.95
CA ILE A 52 9.01 16.66 2.16
C ILE A 52 9.46 17.57 1.01
N ARG A 53 10.71 17.43 0.54
CA ARG A 53 11.21 18.20 -0.62
C ARG A 53 10.44 17.94 -1.91
N LYS A 54 9.81 16.77 -2.05
CA LYS A 54 8.89 16.44 -3.14
C LYS A 54 7.48 17.04 -2.95
N GLY A 55 7.22 17.68 -1.81
CA GLY A 55 5.95 18.30 -1.50
C GLY A 55 4.97 17.43 -0.72
N ALA A 56 5.40 16.28 -0.20
CA ALA A 56 4.60 15.50 0.72
C ALA A 56 4.63 16.13 2.13
N LYS A 57 3.51 16.03 2.85
CA LYS A 57 3.35 16.56 4.21
C LYS A 57 3.46 15.45 5.24
N ILE A 58 4.29 15.66 6.27
CA ILE A 58 4.45 14.69 7.35
C ILE A 58 3.39 14.90 8.43
N VAL A 59 2.83 13.79 8.92
CA VAL A 59 1.99 13.76 10.13
C VAL A 59 2.45 12.64 11.07
N SER A 60 2.20 12.82 12.35
CA SER A 60 2.52 11.84 13.38
C SER A 60 1.48 11.86 14.50
N THR A 61 1.65 10.99 15.49
CA THR A 61 0.85 11.03 16.72
C THR A 61 1.24 12.24 17.57
N ALA A 62 0.29 12.79 18.31
CA ALA A 62 0.49 13.98 19.14
C ALA A 62 1.67 13.85 20.11
N ASP A 63 1.88 12.67 20.67
CA ASP A 63 2.97 12.36 21.60
C ASP A 63 4.35 12.36 20.94
N ALA A 64 4.44 12.05 19.64
CA ALA A 64 5.69 12.00 18.90
C ALA A 64 6.09 13.37 18.26
N LEU A 65 5.17 14.32 18.16
CA LEU A 65 5.42 15.60 17.47
C LEU A 65 6.62 16.36 18.04
N SER A 66 6.78 16.39 19.37
CA SER A 66 7.92 17.09 20.00
C SER A 66 9.27 16.57 19.56
N GLU A 67 9.39 15.25 19.34
CA GLU A 67 10.63 14.63 18.88
C GLU A 67 10.87 14.90 17.38
N PHE A 68 9.80 14.90 16.57
CA PHE A 68 9.90 15.31 15.17
C PHE A 68 10.37 16.77 15.02
N HIS A 69 9.86 17.69 15.83
CA HIS A 69 10.31 19.08 15.86
C HIS A 69 11.79 19.18 16.28
N GLN A 70 12.23 18.40 17.28
CA GLN A 70 13.66 18.36 17.67
C GLN A 70 14.56 17.84 16.56
N LEU A 71 14.06 16.97 15.68
CA LEU A 71 14.76 16.52 14.47
C LEU A 71 14.73 17.56 13.33
N GLY A 72 14.06 18.71 13.53
CA GLY A 72 13.97 19.80 12.54
C GLY A 72 12.81 19.64 11.55
N PHE A 73 11.77 18.89 11.89
CA PHE A 73 10.53 18.77 11.10
C PHE A 73 9.42 19.62 11.73
N ASP A 74 9.61 20.94 11.71
CA ASP A 74 8.69 21.90 12.36
C ASP A 74 7.29 21.89 11.74
N GLU A 75 7.16 21.43 10.47
CA GLU A 75 5.89 21.28 9.76
C GLU A 75 5.10 20.02 10.13
N ALA A 76 5.69 19.11 10.94
CA ALA A 76 5.00 17.92 11.38
C ALA A 76 3.73 18.26 12.19
N SER A 77 2.61 17.65 11.85
CA SER A 77 1.30 17.91 12.48
C SER A 77 0.62 16.62 12.91
N ASP A 78 -0.50 16.76 13.64
CA ASP A 78 -1.23 15.62 14.17
C ASP A 78 -1.94 14.83 13.06
N VAL A 79 -1.88 13.51 13.15
CA VAL A 79 -2.49 12.58 12.21
C VAL A 79 -4.03 12.59 12.28
N GLU A 80 -4.63 12.94 13.39
CA GLU A 80 -6.09 12.93 13.56
C GLU A 80 -6.78 13.87 12.55
N GLN A 81 -6.20 15.06 12.33
CA GLN A 81 -6.69 15.97 11.32
C GLN A 81 -6.51 15.41 9.91
N ALA A 82 -5.39 14.71 9.64
CA ALA A 82 -5.16 14.08 8.35
C ALA A 82 -6.15 12.94 8.07
N TYR A 83 -6.53 12.16 9.08
CA TYR A 83 -7.62 11.18 8.94
C TYR A 83 -8.94 11.84 8.55
N ALA A 84 -9.27 12.98 9.18
CA ALA A 84 -10.51 13.70 8.87
C ALA A 84 -10.51 14.28 7.45
N ASP A 85 -9.40 14.85 7.00
CA ASP A 85 -9.30 15.63 5.76
C ASP A 85 -8.97 14.80 4.51
N SER A 86 -8.55 13.54 4.68
CA SER A 86 -8.17 12.70 3.53
C SER A 86 -9.37 11.99 2.91
N ASP A 87 -9.39 11.92 1.58
CA ASP A 87 -10.39 11.19 0.80
C ASP A 87 -9.99 9.73 0.59
N VAL A 88 -8.68 9.49 0.50
CA VAL A 88 -8.10 8.17 0.30
C VAL A 88 -7.05 7.91 1.36
N ILE A 89 -7.13 6.76 2.01
CA ILE A 89 -6.13 6.28 2.97
C ILE A 89 -5.51 5.00 2.41
N ILE A 90 -4.18 5.01 2.25
CA ILE A 90 -3.42 3.87 1.74
C ILE A 90 -2.53 3.34 2.86
N ASP A 91 -2.86 2.16 3.36
CA ASP A 91 -2.09 1.52 4.41
C ASP A 91 -0.98 0.64 3.81
N CYS A 92 0.26 1.04 4.04
CA CYS A 92 1.47 0.35 3.60
C CYS A 92 2.15 -0.42 4.75
N THR A 93 1.43 -0.67 5.84
CA THR A 93 1.92 -1.42 6.99
C THR A 93 1.49 -2.89 6.92
N PRO A 94 2.12 -3.78 7.67
CA PRO A 94 1.63 -5.17 7.84
C PRO A 94 0.52 -5.28 8.90
N SER A 95 -0.23 -4.21 9.13
CA SER A 95 -1.27 -4.11 10.17
C SER A 95 -2.55 -3.43 9.64
N GLY A 96 -2.80 -3.52 8.35
CA GLY A 96 -3.96 -2.88 7.73
C GLY A 96 -5.29 -3.31 8.34
N ASN A 97 -5.46 -4.60 8.65
CA ASN A 97 -6.66 -5.11 9.32
C ASN A 97 -6.79 -4.56 10.75
N ASP A 98 -5.71 -4.55 11.53
CA ASP A 98 -5.72 -3.98 12.89
C ASP A 98 -6.02 -2.47 12.85
N ASN A 99 -5.44 -1.76 11.90
CA ASN A 99 -5.69 -0.33 11.70
C ASN A 99 -7.14 -0.05 11.27
N TRP A 100 -7.72 -0.96 10.48
CA TRP A 100 -9.15 -0.89 10.16
C TRP A 100 -10.00 -0.99 11.43
N ASP A 101 -9.78 -2.01 12.25
CA ASP A 101 -10.59 -2.25 13.44
C ASP A 101 -10.45 -1.13 14.48
N ASN A 102 -9.24 -0.61 14.65
CA ASN A 102 -8.94 0.37 15.68
C ASN A 102 -9.17 1.83 15.27
N VAL A 103 -9.08 2.15 13.97
CA VAL A 103 -9.11 3.55 13.49
C VAL A 103 -10.09 3.72 12.33
N TYR A 104 -9.85 3.04 11.19
CA TYR A 104 -10.50 3.40 9.94
C TYR A 104 -12.00 3.12 9.92
N SER A 105 -12.46 2.09 10.64
CA SER A 105 -13.88 1.73 10.73
C SER A 105 -14.76 2.83 11.33
N SER A 106 -14.15 3.75 12.10
CA SER A 106 -14.84 4.89 12.71
C SER A 106 -14.89 6.13 11.81
N LEU A 107 -14.11 6.15 10.72
CA LEU A 107 -14.04 7.28 9.81
C LEU A 107 -15.22 7.33 8.84
N ASP A 108 -15.34 8.46 8.12
CA ASP A 108 -16.43 8.67 7.14
C ASP A 108 -16.42 7.57 6.07
N LYS A 109 -17.59 6.98 5.85
CA LYS A 109 -17.83 5.90 4.86
C LYS A 109 -17.62 6.33 3.40
N ASN A 110 -17.57 7.63 3.12
CA ASN A 110 -17.25 8.13 1.78
C ASN A 110 -15.77 8.05 1.44
N LYS A 111 -14.91 7.82 2.42
CA LYS A 111 -13.47 7.64 2.20
C LYS A 111 -13.19 6.29 1.55
N ARG A 112 -12.09 6.23 0.80
CA ARG A 112 -11.59 4.98 0.19
C ARG A 112 -10.37 4.51 0.96
N PHE A 113 -10.31 3.20 1.20
CA PHE A 113 -9.24 2.57 1.97
C PHE A 113 -8.56 1.49 1.13
N MET A 114 -7.24 1.50 1.15
CA MET A 114 -6.42 0.51 0.45
C MET A 114 -5.43 -0.10 1.42
N ALA A 115 -5.26 -1.42 1.38
CA ALA A 115 -4.23 -2.13 2.14
C ALA A 115 -3.35 -2.96 1.21
N GLN A 116 -2.20 -3.39 1.72
CA GLN A 116 -1.22 -4.20 1.00
C GLN A 116 -1.66 -5.65 0.88
N GLY A 117 -1.18 -6.34 -0.15
CA GLY A 117 -1.58 -7.67 -0.51
C GLY A 117 -1.38 -8.81 0.50
N SER A 118 -0.74 -8.55 1.65
CA SER A 118 -0.67 -9.50 2.77
C SER A 118 -1.86 -9.41 3.74
N GLU A 119 -2.65 -8.35 3.65
CA GLU A 119 -3.76 -8.04 4.55
C GLU A 119 -5.06 -8.74 4.12
N HIS A 120 -5.03 -10.08 4.07
CA HIS A 120 -6.16 -10.89 3.65
C HIS A 120 -7.44 -10.56 4.45
N GLY A 121 -8.56 -10.41 3.73
CA GLY A 121 -9.84 -10.05 4.32
C GLY A 121 -10.06 -8.55 4.53
N PHE A 122 -9.07 -7.69 4.23
CA PHE A 122 -9.24 -6.24 4.37
C PHE A 122 -10.36 -5.69 3.49
N GLY A 123 -10.44 -6.11 2.25
CA GLY A 123 -11.45 -5.64 1.31
C GLY A 123 -11.42 -6.39 0.00
N SER A 124 -12.11 -5.86 -1.00
CA SER A 124 -12.16 -6.45 -2.34
C SER A 124 -10.78 -6.45 -3.00
N PHE A 125 -10.37 -7.58 -3.52
CA PHE A 125 -9.07 -7.73 -4.21
C PHE A 125 -9.02 -6.86 -5.46
N PHE A 126 -7.97 -6.07 -5.61
CA PHE A 126 -7.77 -5.19 -6.75
C PHE A 126 -6.40 -5.38 -7.40
N ALA A 127 -6.40 -5.58 -8.69
CA ALA A 127 -5.22 -5.59 -9.55
C ALA A 127 -5.48 -4.73 -10.79
N TRP A 128 -4.71 -3.64 -10.94
CA TRP A 128 -4.86 -2.73 -12.07
C TRP A 128 -4.74 -3.46 -13.42
N GLY A 129 -5.67 -3.17 -14.33
CA GLY A 129 -5.71 -3.80 -15.64
C GLY A 129 -6.30 -5.22 -15.65
N ILE A 130 -6.57 -5.82 -14.50
CA ILE A 130 -7.14 -7.15 -14.38
C ILE A 130 -8.65 -7.06 -14.08
N ASN A 131 -9.03 -6.36 -13.02
CA ASN A 131 -10.41 -6.27 -12.54
C ASN A 131 -10.80 -4.83 -12.17
N ASN A 132 -10.54 -3.90 -13.08
CA ASN A 132 -10.79 -2.46 -12.83
C ASN A 132 -12.28 -2.13 -12.55
N GLU A 133 -13.19 -3.00 -12.98
CA GLU A 133 -14.63 -2.88 -12.73
C GLU A 133 -14.99 -2.82 -11.25
N ILE A 134 -14.20 -3.47 -10.39
CA ILE A 134 -14.43 -3.50 -8.95
C ILE A 134 -14.38 -2.10 -8.30
N LEU A 135 -13.68 -1.15 -8.93
CA LEU A 135 -13.64 0.24 -8.45
C LEU A 135 -14.98 0.98 -8.58
N LYS A 136 -15.93 0.42 -9.35
CA LYS A 136 -17.28 0.95 -9.56
C LYS A 136 -18.30 0.39 -8.58
N GLU A 137 -17.93 -0.64 -7.83
CA GLU A 137 -18.77 -1.24 -6.79
C GLU A 137 -18.89 -0.30 -5.58
N ASP A 138 -19.91 -0.53 -4.77
CA ASP A 138 -20.15 0.26 -3.55
C ASP A 138 -19.12 0.03 -2.45
N SER A 139 -18.19 -0.91 -2.65
CA SER A 139 -17.09 -1.14 -1.71
C SER A 139 -16.16 0.06 -1.64
N ASN A 140 -15.81 0.44 -0.43
CA ASN A 140 -14.84 1.48 -0.16
C ASN A 140 -13.49 0.93 0.35
N LYS A 141 -13.35 -0.41 0.43
CA LYS A 141 -12.15 -1.10 0.91
C LYS A 141 -11.57 -1.99 -0.18
N PHE A 142 -10.27 -1.81 -0.46
CA PHE A 142 -9.57 -2.54 -1.50
C PHE A 142 -8.29 -3.15 -0.94
N LEU A 143 -8.08 -4.43 -1.24
CA LEU A 143 -6.82 -5.12 -1.01
C LEU A 143 -6.01 -5.11 -2.31
N ILE A 144 -4.92 -4.37 -2.34
CA ILE A 144 -4.06 -4.29 -3.53
C ILE A 144 -3.31 -5.60 -3.70
N ALA A 145 -3.47 -6.23 -4.84
CA ALA A 145 -2.80 -7.50 -5.14
C ALA A 145 -1.28 -7.41 -4.92
N SER A 146 -0.70 -8.44 -4.32
CA SER A 146 0.75 -8.50 -4.14
C SER A 146 1.49 -8.46 -5.48
N CYS A 147 2.76 -8.05 -5.47
CA CYS A 147 3.57 -7.99 -6.69
C CYS A 147 3.60 -9.33 -7.44
N ASN A 148 3.68 -10.45 -6.73
CA ASN A 148 3.67 -11.78 -7.32
C ASN A 148 2.31 -12.13 -7.91
N THR A 149 1.23 -11.88 -7.17
CA THR A 149 -0.14 -12.13 -7.63
C THR A 149 -0.45 -11.31 -8.87
N HIS A 150 -0.13 -10.01 -8.86
CA HIS A 150 -0.36 -9.13 -10.00
C HIS A 150 0.46 -9.55 -11.22
N ASN A 151 1.72 -9.98 -11.03
CA ASN A 151 2.56 -10.48 -12.11
C ASN A 151 1.96 -11.74 -12.76
N ILE A 152 1.57 -12.74 -11.95
CA ILE A 152 0.93 -13.97 -12.43
C ILE A 152 -0.38 -13.63 -13.17
N ALA A 153 -1.24 -12.81 -12.59
CA ALA A 153 -2.51 -12.40 -13.19
C ALA A 153 -2.30 -11.69 -14.53
N SER A 154 -1.29 -10.82 -14.62
CA SER A 154 -0.95 -10.13 -15.87
C SER A 154 -0.45 -11.08 -16.96
N ILE A 155 0.38 -12.06 -16.61
CA ILE A 155 0.86 -13.09 -17.55
C ILE A 155 -0.32 -13.94 -18.05
N VAL A 156 -1.16 -14.42 -17.14
CA VAL A 156 -2.32 -15.24 -17.49
C VAL A 156 -3.28 -14.46 -18.38
N LYS A 157 -3.61 -13.24 -18.02
CA LYS A 157 -4.50 -12.39 -18.83
C LYS A 157 -3.94 -12.09 -20.22
N SER A 158 -2.62 -11.88 -20.32
CA SER A 158 -2.00 -11.48 -21.59
C SER A 158 -1.80 -12.65 -22.55
N PHE A 159 -1.60 -13.87 -22.05
CA PHE A 159 -1.16 -14.99 -22.87
C PHE A 159 -2.11 -16.18 -22.88
N ALA A 160 -2.94 -16.34 -21.88
CA ALA A 160 -3.72 -17.57 -21.66
C ALA A 160 -5.24 -17.36 -21.66
N ILE A 161 -5.73 -16.14 -21.47
CA ILE A 161 -7.16 -15.86 -21.44
C ILE A 161 -7.48 -14.73 -22.44
N ASP A 162 -8.43 -15.01 -23.34
CA ASP A 162 -9.08 -14.01 -24.21
C ASP A 162 -10.53 -14.45 -24.51
N GLU A 163 -11.18 -13.84 -25.51
CA GLU A 163 -12.57 -14.17 -25.87
C GLU A 163 -12.75 -15.62 -26.38
N GLU A 164 -11.67 -16.25 -26.88
CA GLU A 164 -11.70 -17.58 -27.48
C GLU A 164 -10.93 -18.63 -26.67
N ARG A 165 -10.09 -18.19 -25.70
CA ARG A 165 -9.19 -19.07 -24.95
C ARG A 165 -9.44 -18.97 -23.45
N GLU A 166 -9.47 -20.13 -22.83
CA GLU A 166 -9.59 -20.28 -21.38
C GLU A 166 -8.38 -21.03 -20.83
N LEU A 167 -7.86 -20.59 -19.68
CA LEU A 167 -6.77 -21.26 -19.00
C LEU A 167 -7.26 -22.60 -18.43
N ILE A 168 -6.73 -23.71 -18.93
CA ILE A 168 -7.04 -25.05 -18.38
C ILE A 168 -6.24 -25.32 -17.11
N GLU A 169 -4.94 -25.06 -17.14
CA GLU A 169 -4.02 -25.28 -16.02
C GLU A 169 -2.82 -24.35 -16.11
N GLY A 170 -2.40 -23.80 -14.99
CA GLY A 170 -1.18 -23.00 -14.85
C GLY A 170 -0.37 -23.39 -13.63
N LYS A 171 0.95 -23.56 -13.79
CA LYS A 171 1.89 -23.82 -12.69
C LYS A 171 2.92 -22.73 -12.63
N PHE A 172 3.03 -22.07 -11.48
CA PHE A 172 3.93 -20.95 -11.28
C PHE A 172 4.89 -21.23 -10.13
N VAL A 173 6.16 -20.92 -10.33
CA VAL A 173 7.20 -21.01 -9.31
C VAL A 173 7.70 -19.61 -9.04
N CYS A 174 7.51 -19.13 -7.82
CA CYS A 174 7.95 -17.82 -7.40
C CYS A 174 9.29 -17.89 -6.68
N LEU A 175 10.32 -17.28 -7.26
CA LEU A 175 11.64 -17.13 -6.63
C LEU A 175 11.70 -15.74 -5.99
N ARG A 176 11.83 -15.68 -4.67
CA ARG A 176 11.85 -14.42 -3.91
C ARG A 176 13.24 -14.12 -3.38
N ARG A 177 13.62 -12.83 -3.42
CA ARG A 177 14.84 -12.35 -2.76
C ARG A 177 14.67 -12.38 -1.24
N ALA A 178 15.77 -12.50 -0.51
CA ALA A 178 15.76 -12.43 0.95
C ALA A 178 15.14 -11.13 1.47
N ASN A 179 15.38 -10.01 0.79
CA ASN A 179 14.84 -8.69 1.16
C ASN A 179 13.32 -8.52 0.91
N ASP A 180 12.69 -9.45 0.19
CA ASP A 180 11.24 -9.44 -0.03
C ASP A 180 10.48 -10.12 1.10
N VAL A 181 11.17 -10.69 2.05
CA VAL A 181 10.57 -11.33 3.21
C VAL A 181 10.42 -10.28 4.28
N SER A 182 9.18 -10.01 4.71
CA SER A 182 8.89 -9.25 5.92
C SER A 182 9.42 -10.07 7.10
N GLN A 183 10.68 -9.93 7.42
CA GLN A 183 11.29 -10.65 8.54
C GLN A 183 11.37 -9.71 9.72
N ASN A 184 10.69 -10.10 10.78
CA ASN A 184 10.91 -9.54 12.12
C ASN A 184 12.25 -10.00 12.72
N ASP A 185 13.03 -10.79 11.98
CA ASP A 185 14.27 -11.38 12.47
C ASP A 185 15.49 -10.72 11.83
N SER A 186 16.52 -10.63 12.65
CA SER A 186 17.84 -10.09 12.35
C SER A 186 18.32 -10.43 10.92
N PHE A 187 18.93 -9.43 10.30
CA PHE A 187 19.62 -9.48 9.02
C PHE A 187 20.12 -10.88 8.64
N THR A 188 19.46 -11.49 7.67
CA THR A 188 19.88 -12.77 7.10
C THR A 188 20.53 -12.49 5.74
N PRO A 189 21.86 -12.60 5.61
CA PRO A 189 22.56 -12.26 4.37
C PRO A 189 22.41 -13.28 3.25
N SER A 190 21.76 -14.43 3.50
CA SER A 190 21.61 -15.47 2.49
C SER A 190 20.29 -15.34 1.73
N PRO A 191 20.29 -15.53 0.40
CA PRO A 191 19.06 -15.57 -0.37
C PRO A 191 18.25 -16.79 0.07
N THR A 192 17.15 -16.55 0.73
CA THR A 192 16.17 -17.60 1.03
C THR A 192 15.33 -17.80 -0.21
N ILE A 193 15.46 -18.94 -0.86
CA ILE A 193 14.56 -19.33 -1.95
C ILE A 193 13.29 -19.87 -1.30
N THR A 194 12.28 -19.02 -1.21
CA THR A 194 10.93 -19.49 -0.90
C THR A 194 10.30 -19.93 -2.22
N VAL A 195 10.14 -21.23 -2.40
CA VAL A 195 9.40 -21.76 -3.54
C VAL A 195 7.93 -21.79 -3.15
N SER A 196 7.14 -20.90 -3.71
CA SER A 196 5.69 -20.95 -3.63
C SER A 196 5.15 -21.54 -4.92
N TYR A 197 4.38 -22.62 -4.81
CA TYR A 197 3.69 -23.21 -5.95
C TYR A 197 2.25 -22.70 -5.98
N THR A 198 1.91 -21.97 -7.03
CA THR A 198 0.51 -21.66 -7.33
C THR A 198 0.04 -22.56 -8.45
N HIS A 199 -1.01 -23.34 -8.19
CA HIS A 199 -1.64 -24.21 -9.15
C HIS A 199 -3.03 -23.62 -9.45
N LEU A 200 -3.23 -23.19 -10.69
CA LEU A 200 -4.52 -22.66 -11.15
C LEU A 200 -5.14 -23.67 -12.11
N ARG A 201 -6.42 -23.97 -11.91
CA ARG A 201 -7.25 -24.76 -12.83
C ARG A 201 -8.42 -23.92 -13.33
N ALA A 202 -8.98 -24.31 -14.49
CA ALA A 202 -10.25 -23.76 -14.93
C ALA A 202 -11.28 -23.90 -13.79
N HIS A 203 -11.96 -22.83 -13.44
CA HIS A 203 -12.92 -22.69 -12.32
C HIS A 203 -12.33 -22.34 -10.94
N GLU A 204 -11.01 -22.21 -10.79
CA GLU A 204 -10.43 -21.62 -9.58
C GLU A 204 -10.30 -20.09 -9.78
N THR A 205 -10.95 -19.32 -8.92
CA THR A 205 -10.81 -17.88 -8.95
C THR A 205 -9.44 -17.46 -8.41
N PHE A 206 -8.82 -16.44 -8.98
CA PHE A 206 -7.53 -15.90 -8.55
C PHE A 206 -7.51 -15.40 -7.10
N PHE A 207 -8.65 -15.49 -6.39
CA PHE A 207 -8.95 -14.70 -5.20
C PHE A 207 -9.59 -15.51 -4.06
N ASP A 208 -9.37 -16.82 -4.02
CA ASP A 208 -9.71 -17.63 -2.84
C ASP A 208 -8.58 -17.69 -1.82
#